data_2af87565c0f2aca8636a36a1d1bf8e69
#
_entry.id   2af87565c0f2aca8636a36a1d1bf8e69
#
_cell.length_a   1.000
_cell.length_b   1.000
_cell.length_c   1.000
_cell.angle_alpha   90.00
_cell.angle_beta   90.00
_cell.angle_gamma   90.00
#
_symmetry.space_group_name_H-M   'P 1'
#
loop_
_entity.id
_entity.type
_entity.pdbx_description
1 polymer ?
#
loop_
_entity_poly.entity_id
_entity_poly.type
_entity_poly.pdbx_seq_one_letter_code
_entity_poly.pdbx_strand_id
1 'polypeptide(L)'
;MKTIRHIVFLALTSMAVAVQAQNCTPDTTIKVPGFYPNKLADGNVGTAYNQTVMVLSFKDTSVVVGGSKQNVTIDSLKLTKVIGLPTGMGYVCFEPRCIYLPSKVRCIKLNGTPTQSGVFPLKCAITAYAKVNGFIPVAQPDTIKNFSITITGGTAQITENSLTSIRVYPNPVTNQIFVSGCSTKPIIYNALGAQVNLKLIEENNLWSADVSELKAGIYFMTSGSVHTQWIKE
;
A
#
# COMPACT_ATOMS: atom_id res chain seq x y z
N MET A 1 69.45 -12.65 11.93
CA MET A 1 68.03 -12.88 12.24
C MET A 1 67.27 -11.70 11.66
N LYS A 2 66.60 -11.89 10.50
CA LYS A 2 65.84 -10.85 9.79
C LYS A 2 64.34 -11.11 10.06
N THR A 3 63.72 -10.19 10.78
CA THR A 3 62.25 -10.20 11.03
C THR A 3 61.52 -9.58 9.84
N ILE A 4 60.73 -10.42 9.17
CA ILE A 4 59.85 -10.02 8.06
C ILE A 4 58.55 -9.51 8.68
N ARG A 5 58.25 -8.19 8.53
CA ARG A 5 57.00 -7.57 8.91
C ARG A 5 56.02 -7.78 7.77
N HIS A 6 54.99 -8.60 7.95
CA HIS A 6 53.90 -8.69 7.01
C HIS A 6 52.98 -7.50 7.22
N ILE A 7 52.92 -6.64 6.19
CA ILE A 7 51.95 -5.55 6.07
C ILE A 7 50.71 -6.15 5.39
N VAL A 8 49.65 -6.35 6.18
CA VAL A 8 48.35 -6.73 5.64
C VAL A 8 47.67 -5.47 5.11
N PHE A 9 47.59 -5.34 3.78
CA PHE A 9 46.78 -4.30 3.12
C PHE A 9 45.32 -4.73 3.17
N LEU A 10 44.55 -4.09 4.03
CA LEU A 10 43.09 -4.22 4.06
C LEU A 10 42.51 -3.36 2.94
N ALA A 11 42.18 -3.99 1.83
CA ALA A 11 41.49 -3.33 0.72
C ALA A 11 40.04 -3.05 1.12
N LEU A 12 39.74 -1.82 1.52
CA LEU A 12 38.35 -1.34 1.62
C LEU A 12 37.79 -1.18 0.20
N THR A 13 37.03 -2.15 -0.25
CA THR A 13 36.18 -2.02 -1.44
C THR A 13 35.01 -1.11 -1.08
N SER A 14 35.11 0.18 -1.41
CA SER A 14 33.97 1.10 -1.39
C SER A 14 32.98 0.65 -2.46
N MET A 15 31.87 0.03 -2.06
CA MET A 15 30.71 -0.15 -2.91
C MET A 15 30.16 1.24 -3.26
N ALA A 16 30.55 1.78 -4.41
CA ALA A 16 29.91 2.94 -4.98
C ALA A 16 28.47 2.52 -5.35
N VAL A 17 27.51 2.91 -4.52
CA VAL A 17 26.10 2.85 -4.89
C VAL A 17 25.95 3.83 -6.03
N ALA A 18 25.85 3.32 -7.27
CA ALA A 18 25.51 4.12 -8.43
C ALA A 18 24.09 4.64 -8.20
N VAL A 19 23.97 5.88 -7.71
CA VAL A 19 22.72 6.63 -7.75
C VAL A 19 22.43 6.84 -9.24
N GLN A 20 21.58 6.00 -9.81
CA GLN A 20 21.08 6.20 -11.15
C GLN A 20 20.34 7.53 -11.16
N ALA A 21 20.93 8.55 -11.74
CA ALA A 21 20.24 9.78 -12.05
C ALA A 21 19.06 9.41 -12.95
N GLN A 22 17.86 9.49 -12.40
CA GLN A 22 16.65 9.14 -13.12
C GLN A 22 16.37 10.26 -14.11
N ASN A 23 16.67 9.99 -15.38
CA ASN A 23 16.45 10.97 -16.44
C ASN A 23 14.96 11.18 -16.68
N CYS A 24 14.52 12.42 -16.57
CA CYS A 24 13.23 12.85 -17.09
C CYS A 24 13.35 12.98 -18.61
N THR A 25 12.54 12.24 -19.35
CA THR A 25 12.36 12.45 -20.79
C THR A 25 11.04 13.16 -21.02
N PRO A 26 11.02 14.51 -21.14
CA PRO A 26 9.80 15.27 -21.29
C PRO A 26 9.10 14.94 -22.61
N ASP A 27 7.79 14.70 -22.54
CA ASP A 27 6.97 14.56 -23.74
C ASP A 27 6.69 15.94 -24.34
N THR A 28 7.37 16.29 -25.42
CA THR A 28 7.25 17.57 -26.09
C THR A 28 5.95 17.72 -26.91
N THR A 29 5.16 16.66 -27.02
CA THR A 29 3.85 16.72 -27.70
C THR A 29 2.78 17.37 -26.81
N ILE A 30 2.98 17.44 -25.50
CA ILE A 30 2.10 18.10 -24.54
C ILE A 30 2.13 19.62 -24.78
N LYS A 31 1.01 20.18 -25.18
CA LYS A 31 0.86 21.62 -25.48
C LYS A 31 -0.11 22.33 -24.54
N VAL A 32 -0.97 21.59 -23.86
CA VAL A 32 -1.94 22.13 -22.92
C VAL A 32 -1.35 22.12 -21.52
N PRO A 33 -1.39 23.22 -20.77
CA PRO A 33 -0.95 23.25 -19.38
C PRO A 33 -1.70 22.26 -18.51
N GLY A 34 -0.96 21.57 -17.62
CA GLY A 34 -1.54 20.56 -16.76
C GLY A 34 -0.53 19.55 -16.24
N PHE A 35 -1.05 18.51 -15.60
CA PHE A 35 -0.32 17.36 -15.11
C PHE A 35 -0.77 16.12 -15.88
N TYR A 36 0.16 15.31 -16.36
CA TYR A 36 -0.10 14.16 -17.23
C TYR A 36 0.67 12.90 -16.77
N PRO A 37 0.09 11.71 -16.89
CA PRO A 37 -1.27 11.44 -17.40
C PRO A 37 -2.37 11.85 -16.40
N ASN A 38 -3.57 12.10 -16.90
CA ASN A 38 -4.73 12.42 -16.05
C ASN A 38 -5.15 11.24 -15.15
N LYS A 39 -4.86 10.01 -15.58
CA LYS A 39 -5.05 8.79 -14.80
C LYS A 39 -3.67 8.15 -14.57
N LEU A 40 -3.33 7.93 -13.31
CA LEU A 40 -2.12 7.21 -12.94
C LEU A 40 -2.31 5.70 -13.15
N ALA A 41 -1.21 5.00 -13.40
CA ALA A 41 -1.23 3.54 -13.48
C ALA A 41 -1.61 2.94 -12.12
N ASP A 42 -2.32 1.82 -12.15
CA ASP A 42 -2.62 1.07 -10.94
C ASP A 42 -1.36 0.39 -10.41
N GLY A 43 -1.21 0.29 -9.09
CA GLY A 43 -0.10 -0.39 -8.43
C GLY A 43 -0.56 -1.60 -7.64
N ASN A 44 0.40 -2.36 -7.10
CA ASN A 44 0.14 -3.51 -6.22
C ASN A 44 0.89 -3.35 -4.90
N VAL A 45 0.24 -3.78 -3.80
CA VAL A 45 0.88 -3.83 -2.48
C VAL A 45 2.13 -4.70 -2.55
N GLY A 46 3.23 -4.24 -1.92
CA GLY A 46 4.50 -4.96 -1.88
C GLY A 46 5.32 -4.92 -3.18
N THR A 47 4.79 -4.32 -4.25
CA THR A 47 5.49 -4.19 -5.53
C THR A 47 5.99 -2.76 -5.72
N ALA A 48 7.22 -2.62 -6.21
CA ALA A 48 7.79 -1.31 -6.49
C ALA A 48 6.97 -0.57 -7.54
N TYR A 49 6.45 0.58 -7.16
CA TYR A 49 5.71 1.49 -8.03
C TYR A 49 6.64 2.57 -8.59
N ASN A 50 6.45 2.93 -9.85
CA ASN A 50 7.29 3.89 -10.53
C ASN A 50 6.52 4.55 -11.67
N GLN A 51 6.04 5.77 -11.46
CA GLN A 51 5.24 6.53 -12.43
C GLN A 51 5.82 7.92 -12.63
N THR A 52 6.10 8.28 -13.87
CA THR A 52 6.45 9.65 -14.23
C THR A 52 5.19 10.46 -14.51
N VAL A 53 5.11 11.64 -13.91
CA VAL A 53 4.05 12.64 -14.13
C VAL A 53 4.69 13.83 -14.81
N MET A 54 4.19 14.18 -16.00
CA MET A 54 4.62 15.35 -16.75
C MET A 54 3.87 16.58 -16.25
N VAL A 55 4.56 17.69 -16.17
CA VAL A 55 4.02 18.99 -15.75
C VAL A 55 4.32 20.03 -16.81
N LEU A 56 3.27 20.67 -17.31
CA LEU A 56 3.38 21.87 -18.15
C LEU A 56 2.67 23.03 -17.42
N SER A 57 3.44 24.02 -17.00
CA SER A 57 2.90 25.21 -16.33
C SER A 57 2.26 26.18 -17.35
N PHE A 58 1.23 26.88 -16.89
CA PHE A 58 0.68 28.03 -17.63
C PHE A 58 1.76 29.11 -17.81
N LYS A 59 1.64 29.88 -18.86
CA LYS A 59 2.50 31.06 -19.11
C LYS A 59 1.76 32.35 -18.79
N ASP A 60 0.63 32.51 -19.44
CA ASP A 60 -0.19 33.72 -19.34
C ASP A 60 -1.65 33.34 -19.03
N THR A 61 -2.30 34.14 -18.22
CA THR A 61 -3.72 33.99 -17.90
C THR A 61 -4.32 35.35 -17.64
N SER A 62 -5.58 35.38 -17.32
CA SER A 62 -6.22 36.61 -16.88
C SER A 62 -7.18 36.32 -15.71
N VAL A 63 -7.24 37.24 -14.78
CA VAL A 63 -8.13 37.22 -13.64
C VAL A 63 -9.02 38.46 -13.63
N VAL A 64 -10.21 38.35 -13.08
CA VAL A 64 -11.08 39.53 -12.90
C VAL A 64 -10.95 39.99 -11.45
N VAL A 65 -10.51 41.21 -11.27
CA VAL A 65 -10.38 41.86 -9.93
C VAL A 65 -11.19 43.17 -9.97
N GLY A 66 -12.13 43.31 -9.07
CA GLY A 66 -12.97 44.50 -9.01
C GLY A 66 -13.76 44.79 -10.31
N GLY A 67 -14.19 43.74 -11.04
CA GLY A 67 -14.89 43.87 -12.32
C GLY A 67 -13.99 44.15 -13.54
N SER A 68 -12.68 44.36 -13.37
CA SER A 68 -11.73 44.62 -14.44
C SER A 68 -10.89 43.40 -14.71
N LYS A 69 -10.68 43.05 -16.02
CA LYS A 69 -9.81 41.95 -16.45
C LYS A 69 -8.35 42.40 -16.32
N GLN A 70 -7.57 41.64 -15.55
CA GLN A 70 -6.15 41.87 -15.35
C GLN A 70 -5.35 40.76 -16.02
N ASN A 71 -4.29 41.12 -16.71
CA ASN A 71 -3.36 40.14 -17.30
C ASN A 71 -2.38 39.65 -16.25
N VAL A 72 -2.20 38.34 -16.20
CA VAL A 72 -1.29 37.68 -15.26
C VAL A 72 -0.30 36.85 -16.04
N THR A 73 0.99 37.13 -15.86
CA THR A 73 2.09 36.35 -16.40
C THR A 73 2.67 35.48 -15.32
N ILE A 74 2.67 34.17 -15.53
CA ILE A 74 3.23 33.19 -14.60
C ILE A 74 4.75 33.11 -14.81
N ASP A 75 5.51 33.44 -13.78
CA ASP A 75 6.97 33.30 -13.78
C ASP A 75 7.40 31.86 -13.48
N SER A 76 6.75 31.22 -12.52
CA SER A 76 7.03 29.82 -12.17
C SER A 76 5.88 29.21 -11.33
N LEU A 77 5.84 27.87 -11.34
CA LEU A 77 4.97 27.08 -10.49
C LEU A 77 5.85 26.22 -9.57
N LYS A 78 5.66 26.34 -8.27
CA LYS A 78 6.34 25.50 -7.27
C LYS A 78 5.40 24.44 -6.75
N LEU A 79 5.77 23.16 -6.90
CA LEU A 79 5.11 22.09 -6.18
C LEU A 79 5.61 22.09 -4.73
N THR A 80 4.70 22.32 -3.80
CA THR A 80 5.01 22.39 -2.37
C THR A 80 4.90 21.02 -1.71
N LYS A 81 3.87 20.24 -2.07
CA LYS A 81 3.64 18.91 -1.50
C LYS A 81 2.70 18.08 -2.38
N VAL A 82 2.92 16.77 -2.42
CA VAL A 82 1.94 15.79 -2.86
C VAL A 82 1.32 15.16 -1.61
N ILE A 83 0.01 15.24 -1.48
CA ILE A 83 -0.78 14.80 -0.33
C ILE A 83 -1.63 13.62 -0.76
N GLY A 84 -1.81 12.62 0.12
CA GLY A 84 -2.65 11.46 -0.12
C GLY A 84 -1.93 10.27 -0.76
N LEU A 85 -0.60 10.31 -0.88
CA LEU A 85 0.17 9.13 -1.32
C LEU A 85 -0.03 7.95 -0.36
N PRO A 86 -0.16 6.72 -0.89
CA PRO A 86 -0.18 5.51 -0.07
C PRO A 86 1.05 5.40 0.82
N THR A 87 0.92 4.78 1.98
CA THR A 87 2.06 4.48 2.87
C THR A 87 3.12 3.67 2.11
N GLY A 88 4.39 4.05 2.27
CA GLY A 88 5.52 3.44 1.55
C GLY A 88 5.83 4.09 0.20
N MET A 89 5.05 5.09 -0.22
CA MET A 89 5.29 5.84 -1.45
C MET A 89 5.76 7.27 -1.19
N GLY A 90 6.49 7.80 -2.16
CA GLY A 90 6.99 9.17 -2.16
C GLY A 90 6.99 9.78 -3.56
N TYR A 91 7.58 10.96 -3.66
CA TYR A 91 7.79 11.62 -4.95
C TYR A 91 9.15 12.31 -5.00
N VAL A 92 9.66 12.45 -6.21
CA VAL A 92 10.91 13.16 -6.52
C VAL A 92 10.64 14.12 -7.66
N CYS A 93 11.06 15.38 -7.50
CA CYS A 93 11.06 16.35 -8.58
C CYS A 93 12.37 16.27 -9.34
N PHE A 94 12.29 16.32 -10.66
CA PHE A 94 13.50 16.44 -11.49
C PHE A 94 14.03 17.87 -11.51
N GLU A 95 13.16 18.87 -11.32
CA GLU A 95 13.56 20.26 -11.24
C GLU A 95 14.00 20.63 -9.82
N PRO A 96 15.08 21.42 -9.68
CA PRO A 96 15.54 21.89 -8.39
C PRO A 96 14.41 22.59 -7.60
N ARG A 97 14.29 22.26 -6.32
CA ARG A 97 13.26 22.81 -5.41
C ARG A 97 11.81 22.62 -5.88
N CYS A 98 11.58 21.71 -6.84
CA CYS A 98 10.27 21.47 -7.46
C CYS A 98 9.68 22.73 -8.13
N ILE A 99 10.52 23.53 -8.79
CA ILE A 99 10.11 24.77 -9.47
C ILE A 99 10.03 24.51 -10.97
N TYR A 100 8.87 24.74 -11.56
CA TYR A 100 8.54 24.50 -12.96
C TYR A 100 8.34 25.80 -13.69
N LEU A 101 9.17 26.06 -14.72
CA LEU A 101 9.06 27.23 -15.57
C LEU A 101 7.96 27.05 -16.62
N PRO A 102 7.27 28.12 -17.04
CA PRO A 102 6.24 28.07 -18.07
C PRO A 102 6.78 27.56 -19.40
N SER A 103 5.88 27.03 -20.24
CA SER A 103 6.17 26.60 -21.62
C SER A 103 7.23 25.49 -21.76
N LYS A 104 7.60 24.83 -20.66
CA LYS A 104 8.53 23.70 -20.66
C LYS A 104 7.91 22.53 -19.93
N VAL A 105 7.75 21.40 -20.64
CA VAL A 105 7.33 20.14 -20.00
C VAL A 105 8.45 19.64 -19.10
N ARG A 106 8.12 19.27 -17.89
CA ARG A 106 9.00 18.75 -16.86
C ARG A 106 8.39 17.55 -16.15
N CYS A 107 9.17 16.89 -15.30
CA CYS A 107 8.73 15.63 -14.69
C CYS A 107 8.72 15.71 -13.16
N ILE A 108 7.75 14.97 -12.59
CA ILE A 108 7.74 14.49 -11.22
C ILE A 108 7.70 12.97 -11.30
N LYS A 109 8.40 12.29 -10.43
CA LYS A 109 8.34 10.84 -10.31
C LYS A 109 7.66 10.46 -9.01
N LEU A 110 6.59 9.67 -9.12
CA LEU A 110 5.98 8.98 -7.98
C LEU A 110 6.64 7.60 -7.88
N ASN A 111 7.19 7.28 -6.72
CA ASN A 111 7.91 6.02 -6.51
C ASN A 111 7.76 5.52 -5.08
N GLY A 112 8.09 4.25 -4.89
CA GLY A 112 8.05 3.58 -3.59
C GLY A 112 7.39 2.21 -3.68
N THR A 113 7.20 1.58 -2.53
CA THR A 113 6.52 0.29 -2.42
C THR A 113 5.31 0.47 -1.52
N PRO A 114 4.08 0.52 -2.08
CA PRO A 114 2.90 0.75 -1.27
C PRO A 114 2.63 -0.45 -0.36
N THR A 115 2.24 -0.16 0.88
CA THR A 115 1.95 -1.19 1.91
C THR A 115 0.46 -1.36 2.19
N GLN A 116 -0.39 -0.55 1.56
CA GLN A 116 -1.84 -0.57 1.74
C GLN A 116 -2.55 -0.58 0.40
N SER A 117 -3.60 -1.40 0.27
CA SER A 117 -4.51 -1.40 -0.87
C SER A 117 -5.60 -0.34 -0.70
N GLY A 118 -6.15 0.12 -1.80
CA GLY A 118 -7.25 1.09 -1.82
C GLY A 118 -7.14 2.09 -2.96
N VAL A 119 -8.08 3.02 -3.01
CA VAL A 119 -8.06 4.17 -3.91
C VAL A 119 -7.63 5.40 -3.11
N PHE A 120 -6.55 6.01 -3.52
CA PHE A 120 -5.93 7.14 -2.83
C PHE A 120 -6.08 8.41 -3.69
N PRO A 121 -6.98 9.33 -3.32
CA PRO A 121 -7.09 10.62 -3.99
C PRO A 121 -5.88 11.49 -3.65
N LEU A 122 -5.16 11.90 -4.68
CA LEU A 122 -3.97 12.73 -4.54
C LEU A 122 -4.30 14.20 -4.69
N LYS A 123 -3.61 15.03 -3.94
CA LYS A 123 -3.67 16.49 -4.03
C LYS A 123 -2.25 17.04 -4.20
N CYS A 124 -2.05 17.84 -5.25
CA CYS A 124 -0.80 18.56 -5.46
C CYS A 124 -0.97 19.98 -4.96
N ALA A 125 -0.40 20.30 -3.80
CA ALA A 125 -0.32 21.66 -3.31
C ALA A 125 0.76 22.40 -4.09
N ILE A 126 0.38 23.50 -4.72
CA ILE A 126 1.26 24.32 -5.55
C ILE A 126 1.26 25.78 -5.10
N THR A 127 2.28 26.53 -5.50
CA THR A 127 2.28 27.99 -5.43
C THR A 127 2.67 28.53 -6.80
N ALA A 128 1.81 29.31 -7.39
CA ALA A 128 2.10 30.04 -8.62
C ALA A 128 2.75 31.39 -8.26
N TYR A 129 3.94 31.64 -8.79
CA TYR A 129 4.58 32.95 -8.74
C TYR A 129 4.33 33.66 -10.05
N ALA A 130 3.76 34.84 -9.98
CA ALA A 130 3.25 35.54 -11.13
C ALA A 130 3.41 37.06 -11.01
N LYS A 131 3.19 37.76 -12.10
CA LYS A 131 3.12 39.22 -12.16
C LYS A 131 1.78 39.67 -12.74
N VAL A 132 1.09 40.53 -12.03
CA VAL A 132 -0.11 41.19 -12.54
C VAL A 132 0.32 42.43 -13.32
N ASN A 133 -0.21 42.57 -14.55
CA ASN A 133 0.14 43.65 -15.49
C ASN A 133 1.65 43.82 -15.70
N GLY A 134 2.44 42.74 -15.55
CA GLY A 134 3.89 42.71 -15.80
C GLY A 134 4.79 43.18 -14.68
N PHE A 135 4.28 43.82 -13.63
CA PHE A 135 5.14 44.44 -12.60
C PHE A 135 4.73 44.18 -11.15
N ILE A 136 3.48 43.80 -10.85
CA ILE A 136 3.06 43.53 -9.47
C ILE A 136 3.28 42.05 -9.14
N PRO A 137 4.30 41.67 -8.35
CA PRO A 137 4.55 40.28 -8.02
C PRO A 137 3.47 39.74 -7.06
N VAL A 138 2.98 38.55 -7.36
CA VAL A 138 2.02 37.82 -6.52
C VAL A 138 2.45 36.37 -6.37
N ALA A 139 2.18 35.79 -5.21
CA ALA A 139 2.34 34.37 -4.95
C ALA A 139 0.98 33.79 -4.55
N GLN A 140 0.41 32.96 -5.40
CA GLN A 140 -0.91 32.40 -5.22
C GLN A 140 -0.81 30.90 -4.93
N PRO A 141 -1.14 30.46 -3.71
CA PRO A 141 -1.27 29.04 -3.42
C PRO A 141 -2.54 28.48 -4.04
N ASP A 142 -2.45 27.23 -4.51
CA ASP A 142 -3.56 26.48 -5.10
C ASP A 142 -3.38 24.98 -4.87
N THR A 143 -4.42 24.19 -5.10
CA THR A 143 -4.39 22.75 -4.93
C THR A 143 -5.05 22.05 -6.10
N ILE A 144 -4.29 21.26 -6.84
CA ILE A 144 -4.77 20.41 -7.93
C ILE A 144 -5.23 19.08 -7.35
N LYS A 145 -6.47 18.68 -7.63
CA LYS A 145 -7.15 17.54 -6.99
C LYS A 145 -7.56 16.40 -7.93
N ASN A 146 -7.17 16.47 -9.21
CA ASN A 146 -7.74 15.60 -10.26
C ASN A 146 -6.97 14.28 -10.44
N PHE A 147 -6.29 13.80 -9.42
CA PHE A 147 -5.50 12.58 -9.49
C PHE A 147 -5.95 11.57 -8.45
N SER A 148 -5.89 10.31 -8.82
CA SER A 148 -5.98 9.21 -7.87
C SER A 148 -5.04 8.09 -8.29
N ILE A 149 -4.57 7.34 -7.32
CA ILE A 149 -3.83 6.10 -7.54
C ILE A 149 -4.62 4.96 -6.92
N THR A 150 -4.81 3.88 -7.67
CA THR A 150 -5.40 2.65 -7.17
C THR A 150 -4.27 1.66 -6.86
N ILE A 151 -4.22 1.18 -5.63
CA ILE A 151 -3.32 0.11 -5.22
C ILE A 151 -4.18 -1.13 -5.00
N THR A 152 -3.96 -2.13 -5.85
CA THR A 152 -4.61 -3.43 -5.75
C THR A 152 -3.68 -4.43 -5.08
N GLY A 153 -4.20 -5.60 -4.70
CA GLY A 153 -3.42 -6.61 -4.00
C GLY A 153 -2.95 -6.07 -2.65
N GLY A 154 -3.00 -6.64 -1.78
CA GLY A 154 -2.80 -7.09 -0.48
C GLY A 154 -3.72 -8.25 -0.54
N THR A 155 -3.21 -9.40 -0.85
CA THR A 155 -3.86 -10.59 -0.40
C THR A 155 -4.19 -10.26 1.05
N ALA A 156 -5.47 -10.32 1.45
CA ALA A 156 -5.72 -10.87 2.74
C ALA A 156 -4.96 -12.21 2.70
N GLN A 157 -3.66 -12.17 2.92
CA GLN A 157 -2.98 -13.26 3.56
C GLN A 157 -3.70 -13.28 4.90
N ILE A 158 -4.71 -14.10 4.98
CA ILE A 158 -4.84 -14.95 6.12
C ILE A 158 -3.44 -15.54 6.18
N THR A 159 -2.57 -14.96 7.04
CA THR A 159 -1.47 -15.70 7.58
C THR A 159 -2.21 -16.90 8.13
N GLU A 160 -2.23 -18.00 7.40
CA GLU A 160 -2.27 -19.29 8.06
C GLU A 160 -1.00 -19.25 8.90
N ASN A 161 -1.09 -18.58 10.08
CA ASN A 161 -0.41 -19.14 11.22
C ASN A 161 -0.67 -20.62 11.02
N SER A 162 0.36 -21.42 11.06
CA SER A 162 0.23 -22.86 11.17
C SER A 162 -0.47 -23.14 12.49
N LEU A 163 -1.71 -22.68 12.58
CA LEU A 163 -2.68 -23.07 13.55
C LEU A 163 -2.89 -24.52 13.19
N THR A 164 -2.39 -25.37 14.02
CA THR A 164 -2.74 -26.77 14.05
C THR A 164 -4.26 -26.82 13.82
N SER A 165 -4.66 -27.12 12.58
CA SER A 165 -6.07 -27.13 12.23
C SER A 165 -6.71 -28.28 12.99
N ILE A 166 -7.74 -28.00 13.78
CA ILE A 166 -8.52 -29.07 14.42
C ILE A 166 -9.14 -29.91 13.31
N ARG A 167 -8.88 -31.21 13.35
CA ARG A 167 -9.47 -32.18 12.43
C ARG A 167 -10.39 -33.09 13.21
N VAL A 168 -11.64 -33.18 12.77
CA VAL A 168 -12.64 -34.06 13.30
C VAL A 168 -12.93 -35.15 12.29
N TYR A 169 -12.85 -36.40 12.69
CA TYR A 169 -13.13 -37.53 11.82
C TYR A 169 -13.75 -38.72 12.60
N PRO A 170 -14.60 -39.53 11.93
CA PRO A 170 -15.15 -39.27 10.61
C PRO A 170 -16.03 -38.01 10.62
N ASN A 171 -16.24 -37.40 9.47
CA ASN A 171 -17.16 -36.30 9.28
C ASN A 171 -17.87 -36.47 7.93
N PRO A 172 -19.16 -36.78 7.87
CA PRO A 172 -20.10 -36.93 8.96
C PRO A 172 -19.80 -38.10 9.94
N VAL A 173 -20.33 -38.00 11.16
CA VAL A 173 -20.15 -38.98 12.23
C VAL A 173 -21.46 -39.59 12.70
N THR A 174 -21.45 -40.88 13.01
CA THR A 174 -22.59 -41.59 13.61
C THR A 174 -22.43 -41.79 15.12
N ASN A 175 -21.38 -42.48 15.57
CA ASN A 175 -21.29 -42.92 16.97
C ASN A 175 -20.09 -42.32 17.72
N GLN A 176 -18.92 -42.23 17.08
CA GLN A 176 -17.69 -41.80 17.76
C GLN A 176 -16.88 -40.84 16.88
N ILE A 177 -16.44 -39.77 17.51
CA ILE A 177 -15.51 -38.81 16.89
C ILE A 177 -14.10 -38.99 17.39
N PHE A 178 -13.14 -38.70 16.52
CA PHE A 178 -11.74 -38.50 16.83
C PHE A 178 -11.35 -37.09 16.45
N VAL A 179 -10.54 -36.46 17.27
CA VAL A 179 -10.17 -35.05 17.11
C VAL A 179 -8.67 -34.92 17.28
N SER A 180 -7.99 -34.41 16.28
CA SER A 180 -6.57 -34.12 16.30
C SER A 180 -6.28 -32.62 16.09
N GLY A 181 -5.06 -32.17 16.44
CA GLY A 181 -4.65 -30.80 16.24
C GLY A 181 -5.16 -29.84 17.34
N CYS A 182 -5.60 -30.34 18.47
CA CYS A 182 -6.03 -29.53 19.60
C CYS A 182 -4.81 -29.13 20.45
N SER A 183 -4.70 -27.84 20.77
CA SER A 183 -3.71 -27.31 21.72
C SER A 183 -4.17 -27.38 23.18
N THR A 184 -5.48 -27.45 23.37
CA THR A 184 -6.14 -27.55 24.69
C THR A 184 -7.34 -28.49 24.55
N LYS A 185 -7.89 -28.95 25.68
CA LYS A 185 -9.12 -29.75 25.67
C LYS A 185 -10.22 -29.08 24.83
N PRO A 186 -10.74 -29.76 23.80
CA PRO A 186 -11.78 -29.17 22.94
C PRO A 186 -13.10 -28.96 23.67
N ILE A 187 -13.80 -27.88 23.31
CA ILE A 187 -15.13 -27.55 23.78
C ILE A 187 -16.07 -27.66 22.59
N ILE A 188 -17.22 -28.28 22.79
CA ILE A 188 -18.19 -28.56 21.73
C ILE A 188 -19.45 -27.74 21.96
N TYR A 189 -20.02 -27.21 20.88
CA TYR A 189 -21.24 -26.42 20.87
C TYR A 189 -22.22 -26.98 19.83
N ASN A 190 -23.50 -26.86 20.11
CA ASN A 190 -24.53 -27.13 19.10
C ASN A 190 -24.74 -25.92 18.18
N ALA A 191 -25.63 -26.04 17.20
CA ALA A 191 -25.94 -24.97 16.24
C ALA A 191 -26.53 -23.69 16.86
N LEU A 192 -27.04 -23.77 18.08
CA LEU A 192 -27.59 -22.64 18.85
C LEU A 192 -26.53 -21.97 19.73
N GLY A 193 -25.26 -22.44 19.68
CA GLY A 193 -24.18 -21.93 20.51
C GLY A 193 -24.17 -22.45 21.95
N ALA A 194 -25.07 -23.37 22.30
CA ALA A 194 -25.08 -23.99 23.64
C ALA A 194 -23.98 -25.05 23.72
N GLN A 195 -23.23 -25.04 24.84
CA GLN A 195 -22.17 -26.01 25.07
C GLN A 195 -22.75 -27.40 25.27
N VAL A 196 -22.12 -28.38 24.63
CA VAL A 196 -22.47 -29.80 24.75
C VAL A 196 -21.43 -30.49 25.61
N ASN A 197 -21.85 -31.06 26.72
CA ASN A 197 -20.97 -31.77 27.64
C ASN A 197 -20.82 -33.23 27.22
N LEU A 198 -19.66 -33.55 26.60
CA LEU A 198 -19.28 -34.92 26.26
C LEU A 198 -18.10 -35.36 27.13
N LYS A 199 -18.03 -36.66 27.38
CA LYS A 199 -16.85 -37.26 28.01
C LYS A 199 -15.77 -37.41 26.95
N LEU A 200 -14.86 -36.45 26.93
CA LEU A 200 -13.69 -36.45 26.04
C LEU A 200 -12.54 -37.22 26.71
N ILE A 201 -11.96 -38.16 25.99
CA ILE A 201 -10.81 -38.98 26.39
C ILE A 201 -9.65 -38.58 25.51
N GLU A 202 -8.48 -38.33 26.11
CA GLU A 202 -7.26 -37.98 25.42
C GLU A 202 -6.25 -39.13 25.46
N GLU A 203 -5.79 -39.57 24.30
CA GLU A 203 -4.73 -40.57 24.18
C GLU A 203 -3.75 -40.12 23.04
N ASN A 204 -2.47 -39.97 23.34
CA ASN A 204 -1.43 -39.62 22.38
C ASN A 204 -1.76 -38.38 21.51
N ASN A 205 -2.20 -37.29 22.11
CA ASN A 205 -2.65 -36.07 21.43
C ASN A 205 -3.87 -36.24 20.51
N LEU A 206 -4.60 -37.33 20.68
CA LEU A 206 -5.86 -37.59 19.99
C LEU A 206 -6.98 -37.58 21.00
N TRP A 207 -7.98 -36.74 20.78
CA TRP A 207 -9.22 -36.73 21.57
C TRP A 207 -10.26 -37.60 20.94
N SER A 208 -11.02 -38.30 21.76
CA SER A 208 -12.16 -39.11 21.29
C SER A 208 -13.39 -38.89 22.18
N ALA A 209 -14.58 -39.04 21.63
CA ALA A 209 -15.82 -38.98 22.34
C ALA A 209 -16.90 -39.82 21.65
N ASP A 210 -17.75 -40.44 22.46
CA ASP A 210 -18.99 -41.03 22.01
C ASP A 210 -20.02 -39.90 21.77
N VAL A 211 -20.64 -39.91 20.61
CA VAL A 211 -21.61 -38.90 20.14
C VAL A 211 -22.92 -39.57 19.73
N SER A 212 -23.12 -40.86 20.05
CA SER A 212 -24.31 -41.64 19.65
C SER A 212 -25.61 -41.04 20.14
N GLU A 213 -25.60 -40.40 21.32
CA GLU A 213 -26.76 -39.77 21.92
C GLU A 213 -27.06 -38.35 21.41
N LEU A 214 -26.17 -37.79 20.60
CA LEU A 214 -26.37 -36.47 20.01
C LEU A 214 -27.42 -36.54 18.90
N LYS A 215 -28.23 -35.50 18.80
CA LYS A 215 -29.14 -35.32 17.67
C LYS A 215 -28.39 -35.04 16.39
N ALA A 216 -28.92 -35.54 15.28
CA ALA A 216 -28.37 -35.18 13.95
C ALA A 216 -28.37 -33.68 13.75
N GLY A 217 -27.29 -33.15 13.19
CA GLY A 217 -27.09 -31.70 12.98
C GLY A 217 -25.64 -31.25 12.90
N ILE A 218 -25.48 -29.96 12.82
CA ILE A 218 -24.15 -29.29 12.77
C ILE A 218 -23.70 -28.96 14.19
N TYR A 219 -22.48 -29.28 14.50
CA TYR A 219 -21.79 -28.97 15.75
C TYR A 219 -20.53 -28.21 15.49
N PHE A 220 -20.14 -27.36 16.42
CA PHE A 220 -18.90 -26.56 16.39
C PHE A 220 -17.99 -27.04 17.53
N MET A 221 -16.70 -26.96 17.27
CA MET A 221 -15.67 -27.32 18.24
C MET A 221 -14.60 -26.23 18.29
N THR A 222 -14.12 -25.91 19.47
CA THR A 222 -13.05 -24.96 19.72
C THR A 222 -11.95 -25.58 20.57
N SER A 223 -10.68 -25.23 20.29
CA SER A 223 -9.53 -25.51 21.12
C SER A 223 -8.60 -24.33 21.07
N GLY A 224 -8.48 -23.57 22.16
CA GLY A 224 -7.82 -22.27 22.17
C GLY A 224 -8.51 -21.28 21.23
N SER A 225 -7.77 -20.71 20.29
CA SER A 225 -8.28 -19.77 19.28
C SER A 225 -8.75 -20.45 17.98
N VAL A 226 -8.60 -21.77 17.88
CA VAL A 226 -8.95 -22.53 16.67
C VAL A 226 -10.35 -23.10 16.81
N HIS A 227 -11.12 -23.10 15.72
CA HIS A 227 -12.48 -23.64 15.65
C HIS A 227 -12.70 -24.39 14.36
N THR A 228 -13.54 -25.38 14.43
CA THR A 228 -13.97 -26.20 13.29
C THR A 228 -15.43 -26.58 13.44
N GLN A 229 -16.04 -27.09 12.36
CA GLN A 229 -17.39 -27.65 12.38
C GLN A 229 -17.38 -29.09 11.91
N TRP A 230 -18.36 -29.85 12.39
CA TRP A 230 -18.58 -31.23 11.99
C TRP A 230 -20.07 -31.58 11.99
N ILE A 231 -20.42 -32.65 11.32
CA ILE A 231 -21.80 -33.07 11.07
C ILE A 231 -22.05 -34.39 11.81
N LYS A 232 -23.11 -34.42 12.63
CA LYS A 232 -23.67 -35.65 13.22
C LYS A 232 -24.84 -36.13 12.37
N GLU A 233 -24.78 -37.40 11.97
CA GLU A 233 -25.88 -38.15 11.35
C GLU A 233 -26.66 -38.95 12.37
#